data_aee8221458be2e0ae89955be69782d8b
#
_entry.id   aee8221458be2e0ae89955be69782d8b
#
_cell.length_a   1.000
_cell.length_b   1.000
_cell.length_c   1.000
_cell.angle_alpha   90.00
_cell.angle_beta   90.00
_cell.angle_gamma   90.00
#
_symmetry.space_group_name_H-M   'P 1'
#
loop_
_entity.id
_entity.type
_entity.pdbx_description
1 polymer ?
#
loop_
_entity_poly.entity_id
_entity_poly.type
_entity_poly.pdbx_seq_one_letter_code
_entity_poly.pdbx_strand_id
1 'polypeptide(L)'
;LRLTPEYVRCFLTIRGLFSCTSGGFFRYVPLQKCCEGVTLNEVSDEIIEQSACKWTVPSPLHFVAFYPENESCVTHFASGGEQVLLSIWDIKQTLDHYSTPESSAIPSKNCITESKVESAQENTGKKRGSSHKSSKGQELLPGEIWRAKNLPNDHLSLARPPLIRCISFLPPSSNTHDGNNPLINMRVIVGTKDGVLRVYEPVVKPRHVHEWQVVPKNQ
;
A
#
# COMPACT_ATOMS: atom_id res chain seq x y z
N LEU A 1 27.59 -4.37 -2.93
CA LEU A 1 26.95 -4.29 -1.60
C LEU A 1 25.55 -4.91 -1.72
N ARG A 2 25.38 -6.18 -1.27
CA ARG A 2 24.06 -6.77 -1.08
C ARG A 2 23.48 -6.14 0.18
N LEU A 3 22.60 -5.15 0.02
CA LEU A 3 21.77 -4.68 1.11
C LEU A 3 20.85 -5.85 1.50
N THR A 4 21.00 -6.35 2.70
CA THR A 4 20.03 -7.30 3.27
C THR A 4 18.70 -6.59 3.34
N PRO A 5 17.60 -7.18 2.85
CA PRO A 5 16.29 -6.55 2.91
C PRO A 5 15.90 -6.34 4.38
N GLU A 6 15.63 -5.09 4.76
CA GLU A 6 15.10 -4.79 6.08
C GLU A 6 13.63 -5.19 6.13
N TYR A 7 13.28 -6.03 7.09
CA TYR A 7 11.89 -6.37 7.34
C TYR A 7 11.19 -5.19 8.02
N VAL A 8 10.10 -4.74 7.40
CA VAL A 8 9.25 -3.68 7.97
C VAL A 8 8.30 -4.27 9.00
N ARG A 9 7.70 -5.43 8.71
CA ARG A 9 6.78 -6.09 9.63
C ARG A 9 6.66 -7.58 9.34
N CYS A 10 6.53 -8.36 10.41
CA CYS A 10 6.02 -9.71 10.39
C CYS A 10 4.73 -9.75 11.20
N PHE A 11 3.72 -10.44 10.71
CA PHE A 11 2.42 -10.55 11.37
C PHE A 11 1.92 -11.99 11.30
N LEU A 12 1.71 -12.58 12.47
CA LEU A 12 1.23 -13.97 12.61
C LEU A 12 -0.29 -13.96 12.77
N THR A 13 -0.96 -14.77 11.97
CA THR A 13 -2.40 -15.04 12.07
C THR A 13 -2.62 -16.51 12.34
N ILE A 14 -3.84 -16.90 12.70
CA ILE A 14 -4.18 -18.36 12.82
C ILE A 14 -4.08 -19.10 11.48
N ARG A 15 -4.11 -18.39 10.35
CA ARG A 15 -4.08 -18.97 9.00
C ARG A 15 -2.70 -18.97 8.37
N GLY A 16 -1.78 -18.12 8.84
CA GLY A 16 -0.47 -17.99 8.22
C GLY A 16 0.36 -16.83 8.73
N LEU A 17 1.57 -16.78 8.25
CA LEU A 17 2.54 -15.74 8.55
C LEU A 17 2.69 -14.79 7.36
N PHE A 18 2.44 -13.51 7.60
CA PHE A 18 2.77 -12.42 6.68
C PHE A 18 4.14 -11.84 7.02
N SER A 19 4.94 -11.58 6.02
CA SER A 19 6.17 -10.80 6.16
C SER A 19 6.29 -9.81 5.00
N CYS A 20 6.83 -8.62 5.29
CA CYS A 20 7.11 -7.63 4.26
C CYS A 20 8.45 -6.93 4.50
N THR A 21 9.08 -6.50 3.42
CA THR A 21 10.36 -5.78 3.44
C THR A 21 10.17 -4.31 3.02
N SER A 22 11.14 -3.47 3.36
CA SER A 22 11.18 -2.06 2.92
C SER A 22 11.20 -1.90 1.39
N GLY A 23 11.69 -2.92 0.68
CA GLY A 23 11.63 -2.99 -0.79
C GLY A 23 10.25 -3.32 -1.37
N GLY A 24 9.20 -3.42 -0.54
CA GLY A 24 7.83 -3.71 -1.01
C GLY A 24 7.58 -5.17 -1.32
N PHE A 25 8.47 -6.08 -0.94
CA PHE A 25 8.28 -7.50 -1.15
C PHE A 25 7.46 -8.10 -0.01
N PHE A 26 6.33 -8.70 -0.34
CA PHE A 26 5.44 -9.42 0.56
C PHE A 26 5.55 -10.91 0.36
N ARG A 27 5.44 -11.64 1.47
CA ARG A 27 5.36 -13.10 1.51
C ARG A 27 4.30 -13.52 2.51
N TYR A 28 3.43 -14.42 2.10
CA TYR A 28 2.47 -15.09 2.96
C TYR A 28 2.74 -16.59 2.98
N VAL A 29 2.89 -17.16 4.15
CA VAL A 29 3.09 -18.62 4.37
C VAL A 29 1.86 -19.14 5.08
N PRO A 30 1.00 -19.97 4.45
CA PRO A 30 -0.16 -20.57 5.09
C PRO A 30 0.29 -21.67 6.09
N LEU A 31 -0.07 -21.53 7.37
CA LEU A 31 0.29 -22.52 8.40
C LEU A 31 -0.41 -23.85 8.19
N GLN A 32 -1.65 -23.84 7.69
CA GLN A 32 -2.44 -25.05 7.53
C GLN A 32 -1.86 -26.02 6.50
N LYS A 33 -1.24 -25.52 5.43
CA LYS A 33 -0.53 -26.37 4.44
C LYS A 33 0.77 -26.94 4.95
N CYS A 34 1.38 -26.33 5.96
CA CYS A 34 2.63 -26.81 6.55
C CYS A 34 2.42 -27.90 7.60
N CYS A 35 1.17 -28.05 8.12
CA CYS A 35 0.89 -28.95 9.24
C CYS A 35 0.05 -30.18 8.85
N GLU A 36 -0.47 -30.27 7.64
CA GLU A 36 -1.24 -31.44 7.20
C GLU A 36 -0.31 -32.65 6.97
N GLY A 37 -0.26 -33.54 7.97
CA GLY A 37 0.42 -34.83 7.86
C GLY A 37 1.92 -34.82 8.11
N VAL A 38 2.51 -33.71 8.54
CA VAL A 38 3.96 -33.59 8.80
C VAL A 38 4.16 -33.28 10.28
N THR A 39 4.99 -34.07 10.96
CA THR A 39 5.45 -33.73 12.30
C THR A 39 6.32 -32.47 12.24
N LEU A 40 6.23 -31.61 13.26
CA LEU A 40 6.94 -30.32 13.32
C LEU A 40 8.44 -30.38 13.02
N ASN A 41 9.05 -31.56 13.10
CA ASN A 41 10.47 -31.79 12.84
C ASN A 41 10.81 -32.05 11.36
N GLU A 42 9.80 -32.19 10.47
CA GLU A 42 9.98 -32.56 9.06
C GLU A 42 9.59 -31.45 8.07
N VAL A 43 9.22 -30.26 8.56
CA VAL A 43 8.92 -29.14 7.70
C VAL A 43 10.22 -28.59 7.13
N SER A 44 10.57 -29.03 5.92
CA SER A 44 11.74 -28.50 5.21
C SER A 44 11.48 -27.08 4.70
N ASP A 45 12.54 -26.29 4.59
CA ASP A 45 12.48 -24.93 4.01
C ASP A 45 11.89 -24.95 2.59
N GLU A 46 12.07 -26.05 1.86
CA GLU A 46 11.52 -26.24 0.51
C GLU A 46 10.00 -26.30 0.50
N ILE A 47 9.37 -26.98 1.46
CA ILE A 47 7.90 -27.07 1.60
C ILE A 47 7.32 -25.69 1.91
N ILE A 48 7.97 -24.96 2.81
CA ILE A 48 7.59 -23.59 3.17
C ILE A 48 7.69 -22.66 1.94
N GLU A 49 8.75 -22.81 1.17
CA GLU A 49 8.97 -21.98 -0.03
C GLU A 49 7.96 -22.26 -1.14
N GLN A 50 7.61 -23.53 -1.37
CA GLN A 50 6.62 -23.93 -2.37
C GLN A 50 5.19 -23.52 -2.01
N SER A 51 4.87 -23.47 -0.71
CA SER A 51 3.54 -23.07 -0.24
C SER A 51 3.36 -21.56 -0.12
N ALA A 52 4.44 -20.79 -0.18
CA ALA A 52 4.41 -19.35 0.04
C ALA A 52 3.87 -18.59 -1.18
N CYS A 53 2.88 -17.74 -0.92
CA CYS A 53 2.43 -16.75 -1.88
C CYS A 53 3.31 -15.49 -1.80
N LYS A 54 3.77 -14.97 -2.95
CA LYS A 54 4.72 -13.86 -3.02
C LYS A 54 4.20 -12.79 -3.98
N TRP A 55 4.27 -11.52 -3.56
CA TRP A 55 3.91 -10.38 -4.42
C TRP A 55 4.71 -9.14 -4.05
N THR A 56 4.58 -8.10 -4.87
CA THR A 56 5.25 -6.83 -4.65
C THR A 56 4.24 -5.69 -4.61
N VAL A 57 4.51 -4.71 -3.76
CA VAL A 57 3.76 -3.46 -3.68
C VAL A 57 4.70 -2.27 -3.92
N PRO A 58 4.18 -1.07 -4.20
CA PRO A 58 5.03 0.12 -4.37
C PRO A 58 5.97 0.33 -3.19
N SER A 59 7.22 0.65 -3.48
CA SER A 59 8.30 0.86 -2.51
C SER A 59 8.97 2.23 -2.70
N PRO A 60 9.70 2.76 -1.71
CA PRO A 60 10.06 2.17 -0.42
C PRO A 60 8.92 2.20 0.61
N LEU A 61 8.75 1.09 1.34
CA LEU A 61 7.79 1.00 2.43
C LEU A 61 8.44 1.37 3.77
N HIS A 62 7.69 2.10 4.58
CA HIS A 62 8.07 2.37 5.97
C HIS A 62 7.14 1.70 6.97
N PHE A 63 5.89 1.46 6.58
CA PHE A 63 4.93 0.87 7.48
C PHE A 63 3.85 0.06 6.77
N VAL A 64 3.40 -0.99 7.44
CA VAL A 64 2.25 -1.81 7.06
C VAL A 64 1.39 -2.02 8.29
N ALA A 65 0.10 -1.78 8.17
CA ALA A 65 -0.90 -2.07 9.20
C ALA A 65 -1.87 -3.12 8.69
N PHE A 66 -2.29 -4.04 9.55
CA PHE A 66 -3.29 -5.07 9.25
C PHE A 66 -4.62 -4.75 9.92
N TYR A 67 -5.73 -5.13 9.28
CA TYR A 67 -7.08 -4.93 9.79
C TYR A 67 -7.91 -6.22 9.74
N PRO A 68 -8.65 -6.53 10.78
CA PRO A 68 -8.59 -5.93 12.13
C PRO A 68 -7.27 -6.24 12.84
N GLU A 69 -6.78 -5.32 13.67
CA GLU A 69 -5.43 -5.42 14.28
C GLU A 69 -5.34 -6.51 15.33
N ASN A 70 -6.42 -6.76 16.05
CA ASN A 70 -6.47 -7.66 17.22
C ASN A 70 -7.21 -8.97 16.95
N GLU A 71 -7.60 -9.24 15.71
CA GLU A 71 -8.31 -10.47 15.37
C GLU A 71 -7.39 -11.50 14.73
N SER A 72 -7.71 -12.76 14.99
CA SER A 72 -6.99 -13.90 14.42
C SER A 72 -7.14 -13.98 12.89
N CYS A 73 -8.11 -13.30 12.32
CA CYS A 73 -8.42 -13.31 10.89
C CYS A 73 -8.33 -11.90 10.32
N VAL A 74 -7.18 -11.54 9.75
CA VAL A 74 -7.02 -10.29 9.03
C VAL A 74 -7.68 -10.37 7.66
N THR A 75 -8.36 -9.30 7.28
CA THR A 75 -9.06 -9.18 6.00
C THR A 75 -8.39 -8.20 5.04
N HIS A 76 -7.77 -7.16 5.59
CA HIS A 76 -7.16 -6.11 4.81
C HIS A 76 -5.81 -5.70 5.40
N PHE A 77 -5.00 -5.02 4.57
CA PHE A 77 -3.83 -4.31 5.07
C PHE A 77 -3.70 -2.96 4.39
N ALA A 78 -3.03 -2.03 5.06
CA ALA A 78 -2.67 -0.73 4.53
C ALA A 78 -1.15 -0.61 4.47
N SER A 79 -0.63 -0.03 3.40
CA SER A 79 0.80 0.17 3.19
C SER A 79 1.11 1.59 2.75
N GLY A 80 2.31 2.06 3.07
CA GLY A 80 2.77 3.39 2.69
C GLY A 80 4.21 3.65 3.09
N GLY A 81 4.79 4.72 2.53
CA GLY A 81 6.19 5.04 2.78
C GLY A 81 6.57 6.44 2.33
N GLU A 82 7.86 6.66 2.21
CA GLU A 82 8.41 7.90 1.68
C GLU A 82 8.21 7.91 0.16
N GLN A 83 7.45 8.90 -0.35
CA GLN A 83 7.02 8.99 -1.76
C GLN A 83 6.02 7.89 -2.22
N VAL A 84 5.64 6.98 -1.34
CA VAL A 84 4.63 5.95 -1.59
C VAL A 84 3.31 6.36 -0.95
N LEU A 85 2.27 6.44 -1.78
CA LEU A 85 0.93 6.79 -1.34
C LEU A 85 0.35 5.72 -0.42
N LEU A 86 -0.51 6.14 0.51
CA LEU A 86 -1.31 5.20 1.29
C LEU A 86 -2.18 4.39 0.35
N SER A 87 -2.09 3.08 0.45
CA SER A 87 -2.89 2.10 -0.28
C SER A 87 -3.52 1.12 0.67
N ILE A 88 -4.76 0.70 0.39
CA ILE A 88 -5.50 -0.32 1.13
C ILE A 88 -5.72 -1.52 0.21
N TRP A 89 -5.48 -2.71 0.73
CA TRP A 89 -5.47 -3.97 0.01
C TRP A 89 -6.43 -4.97 0.65
N ASP A 90 -7.16 -5.71 -0.16
CA ASP A 90 -7.92 -6.88 0.27
C ASP A 90 -7.00 -8.11 0.21
N ILE A 91 -6.83 -8.77 1.35
CA ILE A 91 -5.92 -9.93 1.47
C ILE A 91 -6.42 -11.10 0.62
N LYS A 92 -7.73 -11.36 0.64
CA LYS A 92 -8.30 -12.48 -0.11
C LYS A 92 -8.10 -12.29 -1.61
N GLN A 93 -8.46 -11.13 -2.14
CA GLN A 93 -8.27 -10.82 -3.57
C GLN A 93 -6.79 -10.87 -3.97
N THR A 94 -5.90 -10.37 -3.10
CA THR A 94 -4.46 -10.42 -3.32
C THR A 94 -3.96 -11.87 -3.38
N LEU A 95 -4.33 -12.69 -2.41
CA LEU A 95 -3.92 -14.09 -2.38
C LEU A 95 -4.50 -14.90 -3.54
N ASP A 96 -5.78 -14.71 -3.87
CA ASP A 96 -6.43 -15.40 -4.99
C ASP A 96 -5.71 -15.08 -6.31
N HIS A 97 -5.31 -13.83 -6.52
CA HIS A 97 -4.59 -13.42 -7.73
C HIS A 97 -3.17 -14.01 -7.82
N TYR A 98 -2.40 -13.93 -6.73
CA TYR A 98 -0.98 -14.32 -6.74
C TYR A 98 -0.75 -15.81 -6.37
N SER A 99 -1.78 -16.57 -5.99
CA SER A 99 -1.69 -18.02 -5.78
C SER A 99 -1.86 -18.82 -7.08
N THR A 100 -2.32 -18.21 -8.17
CA THR A 100 -2.43 -18.88 -9.47
C THR A 100 -1.06 -18.94 -10.16
N PRO A 101 -0.62 -20.13 -10.61
CA PRO A 101 0.73 -20.33 -11.17
C PRO A 101 1.01 -19.52 -12.45
N GLU A 102 -0.01 -19.01 -13.13
CA GLU A 102 0.16 -18.17 -14.32
C GLU A 102 0.55 -16.71 -14.01
N SER A 103 0.41 -16.27 -12.76
CA SER A 103 0.68 -14.88 -12.36
C SER A 103 2.12 -14.62 -11.88
N SER A 104 2.99 -15.63 -11.89
CA SER A 104 4.40 -15.49 -11.43
C SER A 104 5.32 -14.76 -12.41
N ALA A 105 4.82 -14.33 -13.57
CA ALA A 105 5.55 -13.42 -14.45
C ALA A 105 5.53 -12.01 -13.83
N ILE A 106 6.56 -11.67 -13.09
CA ILE A 106 6.82 -10.32 -12.56
C ILE A 106 6.75 -9.34 -13.74
N PRO A 107 5.81 -8.40 -13.78
CA PRO A 107 5.91 -7.30 -14.72
C PRO A 107 7.03 -6.38 -14.23
N SER A 108 8.26 -6.68 -14.65
CA SER A 108 9.39 -5.76 -14.54
C SER A 108 9.14 -4.55 -15.45
N LYS A 109 8.28 -3.65 -15.03
CA LYS A 109 8.21 -2.31 -15.59
C LYS A 109 8.57 -1.32 -14.50
N ASN A 110 9.85 -0.97 -14.51
CA ASN A 110 10.43 0.18 -13.85
C ASN A 110 9.53 1.40 -14.00
N CYS A 111 8.85 1.79 -12.93
CA CYS A 111 8.36 3.16 -12.80
C CYS A 111 9.49 4.04 -12.26
N ILE A 112 10.59 4.14 -13.02
CA ILE A 112 11.52 5.24 -12.90
C ILE A 112 10.99 6.30 -13.85
N THR A 113 10.33 7.31 -13.34
CA THR A 113 10.10 8.56 -14.07
C THR A 113 11.42 9.31 -14.18
N GLU A 114 12.23 8.94 -15.18
CA GLU A 114 13.29 9.84 -15.65
C GLU A 114 12.62 11.07 -16.26
N SER A 115 12.83 12.20 -15.62
CA SER A 115 12.54 13.51 -16.17
C SER A 115 13.49 13.77 -17.34
N LYS A 116 13.04 13.49 -18.55
CA LYS A 116 13.71 13.92 -19.78
C LYS A 116 13.55 15.43 -19.93
N VAL A 117 14.66 16.12 -19.74
CA VAL A 117 14.85 17.50 -20.18
C VAL A 117 15.03 17.43 -21.70
N GLU A 118 14.03 17.85 -22.44
CA GLU A 118 14.18 18.17 -23.87
C GLU A 118 14.10 19.67 -24.07
N SER A 119 15.18 20.13 -24.67
CA SER A 119 15.47 21.49 -25.09
C SER A 119 14.45 22.06 -26.09
N ALA A 120 14.32 23.37 -26.00
CA ALA A 120 13.50 24.27 -26.79
C ALA A 120 13.64 24.08 -28.31
N GLN A 121 12.48 24.15 -29.00
CA GLN A 121 12.37 24.82 -30.28
C GLN A 121 10.98 25.48 -30.42
N GLU A 122 11.04 26.77 -30.65
CA GLU A 122 9.91 27.64 -31.00
C GLU A 122 9.13 27.10 -32.19
N ASN A 123 7.79 27.13 -32.09
CA ASN A 123 6.98 27.57 -33.24
C ASN A 123 5.58 28.01 -32.78
N THR A 124 5.29 29.20 -33.23
CA THR A 124 4.05 29.99 -33.13
C THR A 124 2.83 29.25 -33.70
N GLY A 125 1.71 29.28 -32.95
CA GLY A 125 0.44 28.77 -33.50
C GLY A 125 -0.70 28.71 -32.48
N LYS A 126 -1.42 29.80 -32.36
CA LYS A 126 -2.65 30.06 -31.64
C LYS A 126 -3.75 29.02 -31.91
N LYS A 127 -4.17 28.24 -30.86
CA LYS A 127 -5.57 27.79 -30.74
C LYS A 127 -5.86 27.38 -29.28
N ARG A 128 -6.71 28.17 -28.63
CA ARG A 128 -7.35 27.85 -27.36
C ARG A 128 -8.30 26.67 -27.60
N GLY A 129 -7.85 25.47 -27.26
CA GLY A 129 -8.68 24.29 -27.12
C GLY A 129 -8.53 23.82 -25.68
N SER A 130 -9.57 24.03 -24.87
CA SER A 130 -9.71 23.44 -23.56
C SER A 130 -9.77 21.93 -23.72
N SER A 131 -8.62 21.26 -23.80
CA SER A 131 -8.57 19.82 -23.65
C SER A 131 -8.57 19.53 -22.16
N HIS A 132 -9.73 19.20 -21.61
CA HIS A 132 -9.82 18.40 -20.41
C HIS A 132 -9.02 17.11 -20.66
N LYS A 133 -7.72 17.15 -20.36
CA LYS A 133 -6.96 15.91 -20.11
C LYS A 133 -7.58 15.31 -18.85
N SER A 134 -8.56 14.41 -19.05
CA SER A 134 -8.98 13.48 -18.02
C SER A 134 -7.68 12.84 -17.51
N SER A 135 -7.30 13.16 -16.27
CA SER A 135 -6.24 12.44 -15.58
C SER A 135 -6.60 10.97 -15.68
N LYS A 136 -5.88 10.19 -16.50
CA LYS A 136 -5.99 8.72 -16.48
C LYS A 136 -5.82 8.34 -15.03
N GLY A 137 -6.91 7.86 -14.39
CA GLY A 137 -6.88 7.36 -13.03
C GLY A 137 -5.76 6.33 -12.98
N GLN A 138 -4.85 6.49 -12.04
CA GLN A 138 -3.75 5.54 -11.88
C GLN A 138 -4.41 4.18 -11.58
N GLU A 139 -4.21 3.21 -12.45
CA GLU A 139 -4.80 1.88 -12.34
C GLU A 139 -4.37 1.23 -11.01
N LEU A 140 -5.32 0.65 -10.29
CA LEU A 140 -5.06 -0.06 -9.05
C LEU A 140 -4.37 -1.40 -9.36
N LEU A 141 -3.49 -1.81 -8.48
CA LEU A 141 -2.81 -3.10 -8.59
C LEU A 141 -3.77 -4.24 -8.17
N PRO A 142 -3.51 -5.49 -8.60
CA PRO A 142 -4.33 -6.63 -8.20
C PRO A 142 -4.42 -6.77 -6.68
N GLY A 143 -5.63 -6.80 -6.15
CA GLY A 143 -5.89 -6.81 -4.70
C GLY A 143 -5.86 -5.44 -4.02
N GLU A 144 -5.40 -4.39 -4.69
CA GLU A 144 -5.49 -3.03 -4.19
C GLU A 144 -6.90 -2.50 -4.40
N ILE A 145 -7.60 -2.19 -3.30
CA ILE A 145 -9.00 -1.75 -3.34
C ILE A 145 -9.15 -0.23 -3.26
N TRP A 146 -8.12 0.46 -2.78
CA TRP A 146 -8.12 1.91 -2.68
C TRP A 146 -6.70 2.48 -2.57
N ARG A 147 -6.52 3.67 -3.16
CA ARG A 147 -5.26 4.44 -3.08
C ARG A 147 -5.54 5.91 -2.85
N ALA A 148 -4.81 6.51 -1.91
CA ALA A 148 -4.87 7.93 -1.66
C ALA A 148 -4.40 8.73 -2.88
N LYS A 149 -4.97 9.92 -3.10
CA LYS A 149 -4.44 10.89 -4.05
C LYS A 149 -3.34 11.73 -3.42
N ASN A 150 -2.40 12.15 -4.23
CA ASN A 150 -1.35 13.09 -3.83
C ASN A 150 -1.94 14.33 -3.15
N LEU A 151 -1.16 14.90 -2.23
CA LEU A 151 -1.44 16.21 -1.69
C LEU A 151 -1.48 17.24 -2.80
N PRO A 152 -2.22 18.35 -2.62
CA PRO A 152 -2.12 19.49 -3.52
C PRO A 152 -0.67 19.97 -3.59
N ASN A 153 -0.26 20.40 -4.76
CA ASN A 153 1.04 21.05 -4.92
C ASN A 153 1.16 22.22 -3.95
N ASP A 154 2.39 22.57 -3.59
CA ASP A 154 2.67 23.74 -2.80
C ASP A 154 2.42 25.05 -3.60
N HIS A 155 2.70 26.20 -2.99
CA HIS A 155 2.53 27.51 -3.61
C HIS A 155 3.46 27.75 -4.81
N LEU A 156 4.51 26.95 -4.95
CA LEU A 156 5.43 26.94 -6.10
C LEU A 156 5.04 25.90 -7.15
N SER A 157 3.86 25.28 -7.04
CA SER A 157 3.39 24.19 -7.89
C SER A 157 4.23 22.91 -7.83
N LEU A 158 5.05 22.75 -6.80
CA LEU A 158 5.86 21.54 -6.58
C LEU A 158 5.04 20.45 -5.93
N ALA A 159 5.27 19.21 -6.37
CA ALA A 159 4.61 18.04 -5.79
C ALA A 159 5.07 17.81 -4.34
N ARG A 160 4.10 17.55 -3.44
CA ARG A 160 4.36 17.24 -2.03
C ARG A 160 4.33 15.73 -1.83
N PRO A 161 5.49 15.10 -1.56
CA PRO A 161 5.53 13.65 -1.34
C PRO A 161 4.82 13.26 -0.04
N PRO A 162 4.22 12.06 0.01
CA PRO A 162 3.47 11.58 1.17
C PRO A 162 4.41 11.00 2.23
N LEU A 163 5.23 11.64 2.90
CA LEU A 163 6.26 11.18 3.83
C LEU A 163 5.73 10.30 5.00
N ILE A 164 5.10 9.18 4.68
CA ILE A 164 4.43 8.28 5.63
C ILE A 164 5.45 7.52 6.48
N ARG A 165 5.27 7.53 7.80
CA ARG A 165 6.12 6.83 8.77
C ARG A 165 5.38 5.79 9.61
N CYS A 166 4.11 6.01 9.90
CA CYS A 166 3.28 5.06 10.62
C CYS A 166 1.84 5.09 10.10
N ILE A 167 1.18 3.96 10.22
CA ILE A 167 -0.20 3.75 9.77
C ILE A 167 -0.92 2.95 10.86
N SER A 168 -2.15 3.31 11.17
CA SER A 168 -3.04 2.49 12.00
C SER A 168 -4.47 2.59 11.50
N PHE A 169 -5.22 1.51 11.63
CA PHE A 169 -6.65 1.54 11.42
C PHE A 169 -7.34 2.10 12.66
N LEU A 170 -8.34 2.93 12.45
CA LEU A 170 -9.20 3.43 13.52
C LEU A 170 -10.42 2.52 13.66
N PRO A 171 -10.97 2.38 14.88
CA PRO A 171 -12.21 1.63 15.05
C PRO A 171 -13.32 2.24 14.19
N PRO A 172 -14.27 1.40 13.72
CA PRO A 172 -15.41 1.89 12.95
C PRO A 172 -16.20 2.91 13.75
N SER A 173 -16.71 3.92 13.06
CA SER A 173 -17.67 4.84 13.67
C SER A 173 -18.96 4.09 13.93
N SER A 174 -19.48 4.13 15.15
CA SER A 174 -20.56 3.29 15.66
C SER A 174 -21.92 3.41 14.95
N ASN A 175 -22.03 4.18 13.88
CA ASN A 175 -23.29 4.59 13.29
C ASN A 175 -23.61 4.06 11.89
N THR A 176 -22.78 3.17 11.30
CA THR A 176 -23.04 2.70 9.94
C THR A 176 -22.92 1.17 9.86
N HIS A 177 -24.06 0.49 10.02
CA HIS A 177 -24.22 -0.94 9.77
C HIS A 177 -24.68 -1.26 8.34
N ASP A 178 -24.17 -0.59 7.32
CA ASP A 178 -24.42 -0.99 5.94
C ASP A 178 -23.43 -2.06 5.50
N GLY A 179 -23.88 -3.32 5.61
CA GLY A 179 -23.05 -4.53 5.61
C GLY A 179 -22.40 -4.96 4.30
N ASN A 180 -22.46 -4.22 3.19
CA ASN A 180 -22.02 -4.73 1.89
C ASN A 180 -20.74 -4.15 1.31
N ASN A 181 -20.19 -3.09 1.89
CA ASN A 181 -18.93 -2.52 1.41
C ASN A 181 -17.91 -2.44 2.55
N PRO A 182 -16.82 -3.22 2.49
CA PRO A 182 -15.82 -3.25 3.58
C PRO A 182 -15.15 -1.89 3.80
N LEU A 183 -15.14 -1.02 2.80
CA LEU A 183 -14.53 0.31 2.91
C LEU A 183 -15.39 1.32 3.67
N ILE A 184 -16.70 1.08 3.84
CA ILE A 184 -17.62 2.04 4.49
C ILE A 184 -17.19 2.35 5.92
N ASN A 185 -16.67 1.36 6.62
CA ASN A 185 -16.29 1.49 8.02
C ASN A 185 -14.78 1.65 8.23
N MET A 186 -14.00 1.70 7.14
CA MET A 186 -12.54 1.82 7.25
C MET A 186 -12.13 3.27 7.40
N ARG A 187 -11.43 3.55 8.48
CA ARG A 187 -10.72 4.80 8.70
C ARG A 187 -9.28 4.50 9.00
N VAL A 188 -8.38 5.22 8.34
CA VAL A 188 -6.94 5.02 8.51
C VAL A 188 -6.30 6.32 8.96
N ILE A 189 -5.55 6.27 10.04
CA ILE A 189 -4.70 7.37 10.49
C ILE A 189 -3.27 7.12 10.06
N VAL A 190 -2.63 8.19 9.60
CA VAL A 190 -1.25 8.16 9.09
C VAL A 190 -0.46 9.24 9.80
N GLY A 191 0.68 8.85 10.37
CA GLY A 191 1.69 9.79 10.85
C GLY A 191 2.79 9.99 9.81
N THR A 192 3.19 11.23 9.62
CA THR A 192 4.21 11.61 8.64
C THR A 192 5.51 12.02 9.29
N LYS A 193 6.60 12.00 8.52
CA LYS A 193 7.94 12.48 8.95
C LYS A 193 7.93 13.94 9.41
N ASP A 194 7.01 14.74 8.86
CA ASP A 194 6.89 16.18 9.19
C ASP A 194 6.08 16.42 10.48
N GLY A 195 5.75 15.37 11.23
CA GLY A 195 4.97 15.48 12.46
C GLY A 195 3.51 15.83 12.24
N VAL A 196 2.95 15.47 11.08
CA VAL A 196 1.54 15.66 10.72
C VAL A 196 0.80 14.34 10.86
N LEU A 197 -0.38 14.37 11.49
CA LEU A 197 -1.34 13.28 11.45
C LEU A 197 -2.42 13.56 10.41
N ARG A 198 -2.75 12.55 9.60
CA ARG A 198 -3.82 12.61 8.60
C ARG A 198 -4.76 11.44 8.76
N VAL A 199 -6.06 11.72 8.71
CA VAL A 199 -7.09 10.68 8.68
C VAL A 199 -7.65 10.58 7.28
N TYR A 200 -7.73 9.34 6.80
CA TYR A 200 -8.32 8.99 5.51
C TYR A 200 -9.59 8.17 5.75
N GLU A 201 -10.61 8.51 4.98
CA GLU A 201 -11.87 7.78 4.91
C GLU A 201 -12.13 7.43 3.44
N PRO A 202 -11.83 6.21 3.02
CA PRO A 202 -11.83 5.81 1.60
C PRO A 202 -13.12 6.11 0.85
N VAL A 203 -14.26 5.96 1.53
CA VAL A 203 -15.59 6.19 0.94
C VAL A 203 -15.90 7.67 0.78
N VAL A 204 -15.37 8.53 1.65
CA VAL A 204 -15.70 9.95 1.64
C VAL A 204 -14.96 10.69 0.54
N LYS A 205 -13.65 10.52 0.48
CA LYS A 205 -12.82 11.15 -0.55
C LYS A 205 -11.43 10.49 -0.65
N PRO A 206 -10.79 10.58 -1.81
CA PRO A 206 -9.47 9.97 -2.02
C PRO A 206 -8.30 10.75 -1.39
N ARG A 207 -8.57 11.86 -0.69
CA ARG A 207 -7.58 12.63 0.09
C ARG A 207 -7.94 12.52 1.57
N HIS A 208 -7.01 12.94 2.45
CA HIS A 208 -7.29 13.00 3.89
C HIS A 208 -8.53 13.85 4.21
N VAL A 209 -9.27 13.42 5.22
CA VAL A 209 -10.46 14.13 5.72
C VAL A 209 -10.05 15.14 6.77
N HIS A 210 -9.14 14.74 7.66
CA HIS A 210 -8.60 15.57 8.72
C HIS A 210 -7.08 15.58 8.68
N GLU A 211 -6.50 16.70 9.09
CA GLU A 211 -5.06 16.91 9.21
C GLU A 211 -4.75 17.72 10.46
N TRP A 212 -3.78 17.27 11.25
CA TRP A 212 -3.30 17.97 12.45
C TRP A 212 -1.78 18.02 12.47
N GLN A 213 -1.22 19.19 12.72
CA GLN A 213 0.20 19.34 13.03
C GLN A 213 0.39 19.01 14.51
N VAL A 214 1.02 17.87 14.80
CA VAL A 214 1.25 17.38 16.17
C VAL A 214 2.61 17.83 16.71
N VAL A 215 3.62 17.79 15.84
CA VAL A 215 4.97 18.24 16.19
C VAL A 215 5.20 19.61 15.55
N PRO A 216 5.61 20.64 16.31
CA PRO A 216 5.94 21.93 15.75
C PRO A 216 6.99 21.77 14.65
N LYS A 217 6.82 22.47 13.53
CA LYS A 217 7.89 22.57 12.55
C LYS A 217 9.05 23.29 13.21
N ASN A 218 10.21 22.61 13.31
CA ASN A 218 11.42 23.29 13.74
C ASN A 218 11.65 24.50 12.83
N GLN A 219 11.66 25.66 13.44
CA GLN A 219 11.97 26.92 12.76
C GLN A 219 13.44 26.96 12.41
#